data_bbe64124b6a5d869377a9f6ead0e6fc5
#
_entry.id   bbe64124b6a5d869377a9f6ead0e6fc5
#
_cell.length_a   1.000
_cell.length_b   1.000
_cell.length_c   1.000
_cell.angle_alpha   90.00
_cell.angle_beta   90.00
_cell.angle_gamma   90.00
#
_symmetry.space_group_name_H-M   'P 1'
#
loop_
_entity.id
_entity.type
_entity.pdbx_description
1 polymer ?
#
loop_
_entity_poly.entity_id
_entity_poly.type
_entity_poly.pdbx_seq_one_letter_code
_entity_poly.pdbx_strand_id
1 'polypeptide(L)'
;MATPAIDHHRVEAALRFLTRLGAAMLESGYATEAMELMVLPCAAVLGLDDARVVGIGRLVIVECADGNGRTASRFGEAASLDSFDCDRMRRLKDVARDVVVRRLDADAACARLDSADAGPPPFPWWSVQAGGMLLAFCICVQIGGTPLAGVLAALSQLVVNLSARGFGAARVPKLFAVTVQAALAGFFGGAFHLLGWLTVAQAATVVATTWVLIAPLPQLISTAIDLISADSLTALARAVSAASIIAGIALGGVLILSLAWRFDLGVAADPTLPVLPIWLGIVFAVLGAVGNALFNVGGPALLVPAAVAGLLTAAVNQTLIHAAHLPGAWAGPLAAVVLGFVASSVSEALRLPMSALALVGITGALLPGLIVCQGLILAVYEVSGVSYFVQAGAVCVGLGVGAALGVYLWSLVARFASVPLPK
;
A
#
# COMPACT_ATOMS: atom_id res chain seq x y z
N MET A 1 -52.53 2.99 6.04
CA MET A 1 -51.61 2.63 7.12
C MET A 1 -50.59 3.76 7.21
N ALA A 2 -50.54 4.50 8.31
CA ALA A 2 -49.55 5.55 8.49
C ALA A 2 -48.19 4.88 8.69
N THR A 3 -47.24 5.19 7.83
CA THR A 3 -45.84 4.79 8.02
C THR A 3 -45.39 5.38 9.37
N PRO A 4 -44.81 4.58 10.29
CA PRO A 4 -44.38 5.11 11.57
C PRO A 4 -43.36 6.22 11.30
N ALA A 5 -43.54 7.38 11.95
CA ALA A 5 -42.57 8.48 11.89
C ALA A 5 -41.18 7.91 12.24
N ILE A 6 -40.27 7.97 11.31
CA ILE A 6 -38.88 7.54 11.52
C ILE A 6 -38.36 8.40 12.66
N ASP A 7 -37.92 7.75 13.74
CA ASP A 7 -37.39 8.43 14.90
C ASP A 7 -36.11 9.19 14.49
N HIS A 8 -36.17 10.51 14.48
CA HIS A 8 -35.07 11.39 14.10
C HIS A 8 -33.76 11.05 14.81
N HIS A 9 -33.86 10.61 16.07
CA HIS A 9 -32.71 10.21 16.86
C HIS A 9 -32.04 8.95 16.30
N ARG A 10 -32.84 7.97 15.84
CA ARG A 10 -32.31 6.73 15.22
C ARG A 10 -31.63 7.01 13.90
N VAL A 11 -32.21 7.87 13.05
CA VAL A 11 -31.60 8.26 11.77
C VAL A 11 -30.27 8.97 12.00
N GLU A 12 -30.23 9.91 12.95
CA GLU A 12 -29.00 10.64 13.28
C GLU A 12 -27.90 9.73 13.83
N ALA A 13 -28.25 8.78 14.70
CA ALA A 13 -27.32 7.79 15.23
C ALA A 13 -26.76 6.87 14.11
N ALA A 14 -27.64 6.42 13.19
CA ALA A 14 -27.24 5.62 12.05
C ALA A 14 -26.30 6.40 11.10
N LEU A 15 -26.64 7.62 10.74
CA LEU A 15 -25.80 8.49 9.91
C LEU A 15 -24.44 8.76 10.55
N ARG A 16 -24.40 8.95 11.87
CA ARG A 16 -23.16 9.11 12.65
C ARG A 16 -22.27 7.90 12.55
N PHE A 17 -22.82 6.70 12.71
CA PHE A 17 -22.06 5.45 12.59
C PHE A 17 -21.51 5.29 11.18
N LEU A 18 -22.36 5.42 10.14
CA LEU A 18 -21.97 5.20 8.74
C LEU A 18 -20.87 6.15 8.28
N THR A 19 -20.99 7.44 8.61
CA THR A 19 -19.96 8.44 8.26
C THR A 19 -18.64 8.20 8.99
N ARG A 20 -18.67 7.81 10.27
CA ARG A 20 -17.48 7.46 11.03
C ARG A 20 -16.82 6.19 10.51
N LEU A 21 -17.61 5.15 10.20
CA LEU A 21 -17.09 3.91 9.62
C LEU A 21 -16.41 4.19 8.27
N GLY A 22 -17.10 4.91 7.37
CA GLY A 22 -16.56 5.25 6.06
C GLY A 22 -15.27 6.09 6.15
N ALA A 23 -15.24 7.11 7.00
CA ALA A 23 -14.05 7.93 7.22
C ALA A 23 -12.87 7.11 7.79
N ALA A 24 -13.12 6.23 8.78
CA ALA A 24 -12.10 5.34 9.33
C ALA A 24 -11.58 4.34 8.29
N MET A 25 -12.44 3.85 7.40
CA MET A 25 -12.03 2.96 6.31
C MET A 25 -11.13 3.69 5.30
N LEU A 26 -11.49 4.88 4.82
CA LEU A 26 -10.65 5.68 3.93
C LEU A 26 -9.30 6.01 4.57
N GLU A 27 -9.30 6.39 5.85
CA GLU A 27 -8.10 6.70 6.62
C GLU A 27 -7.18 5.48 6.78
N SER A 28 -7.72 4.27 6.88
CA SER A 28 -6.92 3.04 7.00
C SER A 28 -6.35 2.53 5.69
N GLY A 29 -6.74 3.09 4.52
CA GLY A 29 -6.22 2.75 3.21
C GLY A 29 -7.19 2.05 2.25
N TYR A 30 -8.49 1.94 2.59
CA TYR A 30 -9.49 1.42 1.66
C TYR A 30 -9.64 2.34 0.45
N ALA A 31 -9.84 1.74 -0.73
CA ALA A 31 -10.35 2.43 -1.90
C ALA A 31 -11.82 2.85 -1.66
N THR A 32 -12.27 3.91 -2.34
CA THR A 32 -13.61 4.49 -2.13
C THR A 32 -14.72 3.50 -2.44
N GLU A 33 -14.67 2.81 -3.58
CA GLU A 33 -15.67 1.80 -3.94
C GLU A 33 -15.77 0.69 -2.89
N ALA A 34 -14.63 0.20 -2.40
CA ALA A 34 -14.61 -0.85 -1.37
C ALA A 34 -15.23 -0.37 -0.05
N MET A 35 -15.02 0.90 0.31
CA MET A 35 -15.67 1.53 1.47
C MET A 35 -17.18 1.63 1.25
N GLU A 36 -17.64 2.15 0.11
CA GLU A 36 -19.05 2.31 -0.21
C GLU A 36 -19.79 0.96 -0.20
N LEU A 37 -19.22 -0.08 -0.83
CA LEU A 37 -19.76 -1.44 -0.84
C LEU A 37 -19.88 -2.08 0.55
N MET A 38 -19.07 -1.67 1.51
CA MET A 38 -19.15 -2.17 2.89
C MET A 38 -20.10 -1.35 3.77
N VAL A 39 -20.17 -0.03 3.55
CA VAL A 39 -21.01 0.87 4.35
C VAL A 39 -22.49 0.79 3.95
N LEU A 40 -22.78 0.62 2.65
CA LEU A 40 -24.15 0.59 2.15
C LEU A 40 -25.01 -0.56 2.72
N PRO A 41 -24.54 -1.82 2.85
CA PRO A 41 -25.30 -2.86 3.53
C PRO A 41 -25.58 -2.58 4.99
N CYS A 42 -24.66 -1.86 5.68
CA CYS A 42 -24.90 -1.43 7.05
C CYS A 42 -26.05 -0.42 7.15
N ALA A 43 -26.16 0.49 6.16
CA ALA A 43 -27.25 1.45 6.10
C ALA A 43 -28.63 0.76 6.01
N ALA A 44 -28.76 -0.24 5.12
CA ALA A 44 -29.99 -1.02 4.97
C ALA A 44 -30.40 -1.74 6.29
N VAL A 45 -29.43 -2.35 6.99
CA VAL A 45 -29.72 -3.00 8.30
C VAL A 45 -30.14 -2.00 9.37
N LEU A 46 -29.63 -0.76 9.30
CA LEU A 46 -29.99 0.32 10.23
C LEU A 46 -31.32 1.00 9.89
N GLY A 47 -32.03 0.51 8.83
CA GLY A 47 -33.34 1.01 8.39
C GLY A 47 -33.26 2.23 7.48
N LEU A 48 -32.15 2.45 6.82
CA LEU A 48 -31.92 3.51 5.84
C LEU A 48 -31.87 2.89 4.43
N ASP A 49 -32.98 2.33 3.93
CA ASP A 49 -33.04 1.59 2.68
C ASP A 49 -32.68 2.44 1.44
N ASP A 50 -32.99 3.75 1.48
CA ASP A 50 -32.71 4.71 0.41
C ASP A 50 -31.37 5.47 0.60
N ALA A 51 -30.49 4.95 1.47
CA ALA A 51 -29.24 5.63 1.76
C ALA A 51 -28.32 5.63 0.54
N ARG A 52 -27.66 6.77 0.34
CA ARG A 52 -26.56 6.95 -0.60
C ARG A 52 -25.29 7.23 0.19
N VAL A 53 -24.23 6.51 -0.15
CA VAL A 53 -22.91 6.69 0.43
C VAL A 53 -21.98 7.12 -0.70
N VAL A 54 -21.29 8.23 -0.52
CA VAL A 54 -20.36 8.78 -1.53
C VAL A 54 -19.09 9.22 -0.83
N GLY A 55 -17.94 8.76 -1.35
CA GLY A 55 -16.62 9.23 -0.96
C GLY A 55 -16.09 10.26 -1.95
N ILE A 56 -15.62 11.41 -1.46
CA ILE A 56 -14.99 12.45 -2.31
C ILE A 56 -13.69 12.90 -1.63
N GLY A 57 -12.56 12.38 -2.08
CA GLY A 57 -11.30 12.65 -1.43
C GLY A 57 -11.32 12.16 0.02
N ARG A 58 -11.17 13.07 0.99
CA ARG A 58 -11.22 12.76 2.42
C ARG A 58 -12.63 12.78 3.03
N LEU A 59 -13.62 13.24 2.27
CA LEU A 59 -15.00 13.37 2.76
C LEU A 59 -15.80 12.10 2.46
N VAL A 60 -16.60 11.69 3.43
CA VAL A 60 -17.63 10.68 3.27
C VAL A 60 -18.96 11.34 3.53
N ILE A 61 -19.85 11.25 2.55
CA ILE A 61 -21.20 11.80 2.61
C ILE A 61 -22.16 10.64 2.68
N VAL A 62 -23.01 10.62 3.69
CA VAL A 62 -24.13 9.68 3.77
C VAL A 62 -25.41 10.48 3.77
N GLU A 63 -26.29 10.18 2.82
CA GLU A 63 -27.57 10.82 2.62
C GLU A 63 -28.68 9.76 2.62
N CYS A 64 -29.80 10.04 3.24
CA CYS A 64 -31.00 9.23 3.19
C CYS A 64 -32.25 10.10 3.14
N ALA A 65 -33.33 9.61 2.49
CA ALA A 65 -34.63 10.26 2.59
C ALA A 65 -35.29 9.87 3.92
N ASP A 66 -35.82 10.86 4.64
CA ASP A 66 -36.75 10.58 5.74
C ASP A 66 -38.09 10.18 5.11
N GLY A 67 -38.89 9.32 5.76
CA GLY A 67 -40.19 8.88 5.24
C GLY A 67 -41.20 10.01 4.93
N ASN A 68 -40.86 11.27 5.20
CA ASN A 68 -41.65 12.49 4.96
C ASN A 68 -41.15 13.28 3.72
N GLY A 69 -40.21 12.70 2.93
CA GLY A 69 -39.66 13.36 1.76
C GLY A 69 -38.60 14.43 2.06
N ARG A 70 -38.13 14.51 3.29
CA ARG A 70 -36.98 15.36 3.66
C ARG A 70 -35.70 14.54 3.55
N THR A 71 -34.63 15.15 3.09
CA THR A 71 -33.30 14.56 3.01
C THR A 71 -32.55 14.84 4.30
N ALA A 72 -32.07 13.79 4.95
CA ALA A 72 -31.10 13.86 6.05
C ALA A 72 -29.72 13.50 5.51
N SER A 73 -28.71 14.33 5.74
CA SER A 73 -27.35 14.07 5.32
C SER A 73 -26.36 14.34 6.42
N ARG A 74 -25.25 13.58 6.44
CA ARG A 74 -24.15 13.78 7.38
C ARG A 74 -22.82 13.61 6.66
N PHE A 75 -21.84 14.39 7.11
CA PHE A 75 -20.47 14.37 6.59
C PHE A 75 -19.54 13.74 7.63
N GLY A 76 -18.62 12.91 7.15
CA GLY A 76 -17.46 12.39 7.90
C GLY A 76 -16.19 12.81 7.15
N GLU A 77 -15.09 13.05 7.86
CA GLU A 77 -13.82 13.40 7.26
C GLU A 77 -12.72 12.46 7.74
N ALA A 78 -12.00 11.83 6.82
CA ALA A 78 -10.79 11.07 7.10
C ALA A 78 -9.63 12.03 7.41
N ALA A 79 -8.87 11.76 8.44
CA ALA A 79 -7.72 12.59 8.82
C ALA A 79 -6.64 12.63 7.73
N SER A 80 -6.46 11.50 7.01
CA SER A 80 -5.49 11.35 5.92
C SER A 80 -5.94 10.24 4.98
N LEU A 81 -5.49 10.29 3.71
CA LEU A 81 -5.62 9.18 2.75
C LEU A 81 -4.28 8.41 2.57
N ASP A 82 -3.27 8.77 3.35
CA ASP A 82 -1.90 8.33 3.13
C ASP A 82 -1.47 7.18 4.04
N SER A 83 -2.24 6.87 5.07
CA SER A 83 -1.95 5.75 5.96
C SER A 83 -2.39 4.43 5.34
N PHE A 84 -1.71 3.36 5.71
CA PHE A 84 -2.08 2.00 5.35
C PHE A 84 -1.85 1.10 6.56
N ASP A 85 -2.95 0.64 7.16
CA ASP A 85 -2.94 -0.18 8.38
C ASP A 85 -3.79 -1.42 8.14
N CYS A 86 -3.12 -2.54 7.85
CA CYS A 86 -3.77 -3.80 7.49
C CYS A 86 -4.65 -4.37 8.61
N ASP A 87 -4.25 -4.21 9.89
CA ASP A 87 -5.06 -4.72 10.99
C ASP A 87 -6.28 -3.84 11.27
N ARG A 88 -6.12 -2.51 11.20
CA ARG A 88 -7.25 -1.59 11.30
C ARG A 88 -8.26 -1.83 10.17
N MET A 89 -7.77 -2.03 8.93
CA MET A 89 -8.64 -2.40 7.80
C MET A 89 -9.44 -3.67 8.09
N ARG A 90 -8.79 -4.72 8.61
CA ARG A 90 -9.45 -5.97 8.98
C ARG A 90 -10.49 -5.75 10.09
N ARG A 91 -10.13 -5.03 11.15
CA ARG A 91 -11.07 -4.73 12.25
C ARG A 91 -12.30 -3.95 11.79
N LEU A 92 -12.13 -2.96 10.89
CA LEU A 92 -13.24 -2.21 10.31
C LEU A 92 -14.14 -3.09 9.41
N LYS A 93 -13.55 -4.00 8.63
CA LYS A 93 -14.29 -5.02 7.87
C LYS A 93 -15.12 -5.91 8.81
N ASP A 94 -14.53 -6.34 9.92
CA ASP A 94 -15.24 -7.14 10.93
C ASP A 94 -16.38 -6.34 11.58
N VAL A 95 -16.21 -5.04 11.85
CA VAL A 95 -17.29 -4.15 12.35
C VAL A 95 -18.44 -4.10 11.35
N ALA A 96 -18.18 -3.78 10.08
CA ALA A 96 -19.21 -3.72 9.05
C ALA A 96 -19.97 -5.05 8.93
N ARG A 97 -19.25 -6.17 8.96
CA ARG A 97 -19.82 -7.50 8.92
C ARG A 97 -20.66 -7.82 10.15
N ASP A 98 -20.17 -7.49 11.37
CA ASP A 98 -20.91 -7.71 12.61
C ASP A 98 -22.24 -6.95 12.60
N VAL A 99 -22.27 -5.71 12.08
CA VAL A 99 -23.50 -4.94 11.93
C VAL A 99 -24.50 -5.66 11.01
N VAL A 100 -24.03 -6.13 9.87
CA VAL A 100 -24.90 -6.79 8.87
C VAL A 100 -25.39 -8.16 9.35
N VAL A 101 -24.49 -9.01 9.87
CA VAL A 101 -24.81 -10.39 10.25
C VAL A 101 -25.61 -10.45 11.55
N ARG A 102 -25.22 -9.64 12.56
CA ARG A 102 -25.86 -9.64 13.89
C ARG A 102 -27.02 -8.65 13.98
N ARG A 103 -27.28 -7.87 12.91
CA ARG A 103 -28.31 -6.82 12.86
C ARG A 103 -28.24 -5.88 14.06
N LEU A 104 -27.02 -5.34 14.31
CA LEU A 104 -26.79 -4.39 15.40
C LEU A 104 -27.57 -3.10 15.14
N ASP A 105 -28.10 -2.51 16.23
CA ASP A 105 -28.62 -1.16 16.16
C ASP A 105 -27.50 -0.11 16.07
N ALA A 106 -27.86 1.16 15.87
CA ALA A 106 -26.89 2.23 15.63
C ALA A 106 -25.95 2.47 16.85
N ASP A 107 -26.45 2.33 18.07
CA ASP A 107 -25.66 2.56 19.27
C ASP A 107 -24.69 1.41 19.52
N ALA A 108 -25.15 0.16 19.37
CA ALA A 108 -24.29 -1.02 19.44
C ALA A 108 -23.23 -1.01 18.32
N ALA A 109 -23.59 -0.56 17.11
CA ALA A 109 -22.67 -0.40 15.99
C ALA A 109 -21.58 0.67 16.29
N CYS A 110 -21.95 1.81 16.87
CA CYS A 110 -21.00 2.81 17.33
C CYS A 110 -20.06 2.27 18.41
N ALA A 111 -20.61 1.59 19.43
CA ALA A 111 -19.79 0.97 20.48
C ALA A 111 -18.82 -0.08 19.93
N ARG A 112 -19.26 -0.85 18.93
CA ARG A 112 -18.41 -1.84 18.23
C ARG A 112 -17.28 -1.17 17.44
N LEU A 113 -17.56 -0.03 16.77
CA LEU A 113 -16.56 0.77 16.09
C LEU A 113 -15.56 1.36 17.08
N ASP A 114 -16.03 1.96 18.19
CA ASP A 114 -15.17 2.51 19.24
C ASP A 114 -14.24 1.43 19.83
N SER A 115 -14.76 0.22 20.06
CA SER A 115 -13.95 -0.90 20.51
C SER A 115 -12.89 -1.36 19.51
N ALA A 116 -13.18 -1.25 18.20
CA ALA A 116 -12.24 -1.57 17.14
C ALA A 116 -11.12 -0.53 17.02
N ASP A 117 -11.46 0.76 17.18
CA ASP A 117 -10.47 1.85 17.16
C ASP A 117 -9.60 1.88 18.42
N ALA A 118 -10.18 1.60 19.60
CA ALA A 118 -9.44 1.56 20.86
C ALA A 118 -8.61 0.28 21.07
N GLY A 119 -8.79 -0.72 20.19
CA GLY A 119 -8.09 -2.01 20.29
C GLY A 119 -6.56 -1.84 20.18
N PRO A 120 -5.77 -2.57 20.99
CA PRO A 120 -4.32 -2.50 20.91
C PRO A 120 -3.83 -2.98 19.54
N PRO A 121 -2.66 -2.49 19.06
CA PRO A 121 -2.05 -3.00 17.84
C PRO A 121 -1.74 -4.50 17.99
N PRO A 122 -1.79 -5.30 16.88
CA PRO A 122 -1.66 -6.76 16.95
C PRO A 122 -0.29 -7.21 17.42
N PHE A 123 0.71 -6.37 17.25
CA PHE A 123 2.09 -6.59 17.67
C PHE A 123 2.67 -5.31 18.30
N PRO A 124 3.71 -5.43 19.14
CA PRO A 124 4.39 -4.27 19.70
C PRO A 124 5.07 -3.43 18.60
N TRP A 125 5.26 -2.16 18.85
CA TRP A 125 5.79 -1.20 17.87
C TRP A 125 7.13 -1.60 17.23
N TRP A 126 7.98 -2.32 17.93
CA TRP A 126 9.26 -2.79 17.41
C TRP A 126 9.12 -3.85 16.31
N SER A 127 8.02 -4.60 16.28
CA SER A 127 7.78 -5.60 15.23
C SER A 127 7.52 -4.94 13.88
N VAL A 128 6.91 -3.75 13.85
CA VAL A 128 6.77 -2.94 12.64
C VAL A 128 8.15 -2.54 12.12
N GLN A 129 9.06 -2.15 13.03
CA GLN A 129 10.45 -1.82 12.66
C GLN A 129 11.19 -3.05 12.14
N ALA A 130 11.08 -4.17 12.85
CA ALA A 130 11.68 -5.44 12.42
C ALA A 130 11.13 -5.91 11.06
N GLY A 131 9.82 -5.71 10.81
CA GLY A 131 9.20 -5.97 9.50
C GLY A 131 9.80 -5.13 8.39
N GLY A 132 9.95 -3.82 8.60
CA GLY A 132 10.60 -2.92 7.66
C GLY A 132 12.07 -3.25 7.41
N MET A 133 12.80 -3.63 8.46
CA MET A 133 14.21 -4.09 8.34
C MET A 133 14.31 -5.40 7.55
N LEU A 134 13.46 -6.39 7.84
CA LEU A 134 13.41 -7.64 7.11
C LEU A 134 13.09 -7.42 5.63
N LEU A 135 12.10 -6.58 5.34
CA LEU A 135 11.71 -6.23 3.98
C LEU A 135 12.88 -5.54 3.24
N ALA A 136 13.55 -4.58 3.88
CA ALA A 136 14.71 -3.90 3.30
C ALA A 136 15.85 -4.87 3.02
N PHE A 137 16.17 -5.76 3.94
CA PHE A 137 17.17 -6.81 3.74
C PHE A 137 16.83 -7.66 2.52
N CYS A 138 15.59 -8.17 2.44
CA CYS A 138 15.14 -9.04 1.36
C CYS A 138 15.20 -8.34 0.00
N ILE A 139 14.71 -7.11 -0.11
CA ILE A 139 14.75 -6.34 -1.37
C ILE A 139 16.18 -6.05 -1.78
N CYS A 140 17.05 -5.62 -0.85
CA CYS A 140 18.44 -5.31 -1.15
C CYS A 140 19.16 -6.53 -1.75
N VAL A 141 18.98 -7.71 -1.15
CA VAL A 141 19.60 -8.94 -1.66
C VAL A 141 18.98 -9.36 -3.00
N GLN A 142 17.65 -9.23 -3.19
CA GLN A 142 16.98 -9.53 -4.47
C GLN A 142 17.49 -8.71 -5.64
N ILE A 143 17.88 -7.46 -5.42
CA ILE A 143 18.41 -6.59 -6.49
C ILE A 143 19.92 -6.72 -6.70
N GLY A 144 20.56 -7.69 -6.06
CA GLY A 144 21.99 -7.98 -6.22
C GLY A 144 22.87 -7.43 -5.10
N GLY A 145 22.31 -6.96 -4.00
CA GLY A 145 23.08 -6.58 -2.82
C GLY A 145 23.72 -7.80 -2.15
N THR A 146 24.95 -7.62 -1.62
CA THR A 146 25.56 -8.64 -0.76
C THR A 146 24.81 -8.78 0.57
N PRO A 147 24.95 -9.88 1.32
CA PRO A 147 24.34 -9.99 2.65
C PRO A 147 24.72 -8.83 3.59
N LEU A 148 25.96 -8.31 3.49
CA LEU A 148 26.37 -7.13 4.24
C LEU A 148 25.58 -5.88 3.81
N ALA A 149 25.44 -5.64 2.50
CA ALA A 149 24.60 -4.55 1.99
C ALA A 149 23.16 -4.69 2.47
N GLY A 150 22.62 -5.92 2.51
CA GLY A 150 21.27 -6.20 3.05
C GLY A 150 21.14 -5.81 4.52
N VAL A 151 22.12 -6.15 5.37
CA VAL A 151 22.13 -5.73 6.79
C VAL A 151 22.20 -4.22 6.90
N LEU A 152 23.05 -3.57 6.12
CA LEU A 152 23.21 -2.11 6.14
C LEU A 152 21.94 -1.40 5.59
N ALA A 153 21.27 -1.98 4.59
CA ALA A 153 19.97 -1.50 4.12
C ALA A 153 18.89 -1.61 5.22
N ALA A 154 18.88 -2.72 5.97
CA ALA A 154 17.96 -2.89 7.09
C ALA A 154 18.20 -1.84 8.20
N LEU A 155 19.45 -1.54 8.52
CA LEU A 155 19.81 -0.49 9.49
C LEU A 155 19.46 0.92 8.97
N SER A 156 19.73 1.21 7.70
CA SER A 156 19.33 2.46 7.06
C SER A 156 17.81 2.63 7.11
N GLN A 157 17.05 1.57 6.79
CA GLN A 157 15.60 1.59 6.87
C GLN A 157 15.08 1.83 8.30
N LEU A 158 15.71 1.24 9.31
CA LEU A 158 15.36 1.51 10.71
C LEU A 158 15.48 3.00 11.04
N VAL A 159 16.57 3.63 10.66
CA VAL A 159 16.78 5.07 10.93
C VAL A 159 15.76 5.92 10.18
N VAL A 160 15.47 5.59 8.92
CA VAL A 160 14.44 6.26 8.12
C VAL A 160 13.06 6.11 8.75
N ASN A 161 12.69 4.92 9.21
CA ASN A 161 11.42 4.68 9.90
C ASN A 161 11.31 5.47 11.22
N LEU A 162 12.38 5.53 12.00
CA LEU A 162 12.42 6.30 13.25
C LEU A 162 12.29 7.81 12.96
N SER A 163 12.96 8.30 11.91
CA SER A 163 12.83 9.70 11.48
C SER A 163 11.41 10.01 11.02
N ALA A 164 10.73 9.08 10.33
CA ALA A 164 9.32 9.23 9.93
C ALA A 164 8.41 9.45 11.16
N ARG A 165 8.63 8.69 12.24
CA ARG A 165 7.88 8.88 13.50
C ARG A 165 8.14 10.25 14.12
N GLY A 166 9.41 10.68 14.14
CA GLY A 166 9.79 12.01 14.65
C GLY A 166 9.15 13.15 13.85
N PHE A 167 9.18 13.06 12.52
CA PHE A 167 8.54 14.05 11.64
C PHE A 167 7.03 14.05 11.77
N GLY A 168 6.40 12.88 11.93
CA GLY A 168 4.97 12.77 12.18
C GLY A 168 4.57 13.43 13.50
N ALA A 169 5.32 13.19 14.59
CA ALA A 169 5.10 13.83 15.89
C ALA A 169 5.30 15.35 15.82
N ALA A 170 6.29 15.82 15.05
CA ALA A 170 6.56 17.24 14.82
C ALA A 170 5.63 17.88 13.76
N ARG A 171 4.72 17.13 13.16
CA ARG A 171 3.81 17.58 12.09
C ARG A 171 4.54 18.22 10.90
N VAL A 172 5.72 17.72 10.56
CA VAL A 172 6.49 18.20 9.40
C VAL A 172 5.71 17.88 8.12
N PRO A 173 5.56 18.84 7.17
CA PRO A 173 4.92 18.57 5.90
C PRO A 173 5.57 17.39 5.16
N LYS A 174 4.75 16.52 4.58
CA LYS A 174 5.17 15.23 4.02
C LYS A 174 6.29 15.34 2.98
N LEU A 175 6.21 16.34 2.09
CA LEU A 175 7.25 16.61 1.10
C LEU A 175 8.64 16.74 1.75
N PHE A 176 8.76 17.59 2.78
CA PHE A 176 10.03 17.84 3.47
C PHE A 176 10.50 16.62 4.27
N ALA A 177 9.57 15.94 4.95
CA ALA A 177 9.88 14.71 5.67
C ALA A 177 10.48 13.64 4.73
N VAL A 178 9.87 13.42 3.57
CA VAL A 178 10.34 12.47 2.56
C VAL A 178 11.67 12.92 1.94
N THR A 179 11.85 14.22 1.68
CA THR A 179 13.12 14.75 1.18
C THR A 179 14.27 14.41 2.13
N VAL A 180 14.08 14.65 3.44
CA VAL A 180 15.10 14.32 4.45
C VAL A 180 15.30 12.81 4.55
N GLN A 181 14.27 12.01 4.51
CA GLN A 181 14.36 10.53 4.54
C GLN A 181 15.15 9.98 3.35
N ALA A 182 14.87 10.47 2.15
CA ALA A 182 15.60 10.08 0.94
C ALA A 182 17.07 10.53 0.99
N ALA A 183 17.34 11.73 1.49
CA ALA A 183 18.69 12.21 1.70
C ALA A 183 19.44 11.40 2.77
N LEU A 184 18.79 11.02 3.88
CA LEU A 184 19.38 10.14 4.89
C LEU A 184 19.76 8.78 4.32
N ALA A 185 18.89 8.16 3.50
CA ALA A 185 19.20 6.90 2.84
C ALA A 185 20.46 7.02 1.96
N GLY A 186 20.54 8.08 1.16
CA GLY A 186 21.71 8.35 0.33
C GLY A 186 22.97 8.64 1.15
N PHE A 187 22.84 9.39 2.24
CA PHE A 187 23.94 9.65 3.16
C PHE A 187 24.52 8.34 3.74
N PHE A 188 23.67 7.42 4.19
CA PHE A 188 24.13 6.12 4.70
C PHE A 188 24.83 5.31 3.62
N GLY A 189 24.27 5.24 2.40
CA GLY A 189 24.92 4.56 1.28
C GLY A 189 26.31 5.14 0.98
N GLY A 190 26.44 6.46 0.89
CA GLY A 190 27.70 7.15 0.70
C GLY A 190 28.68 6.94 1.86
N ALA A 191 28.21 7.03 3.10
CA ALA A 191 29.05 6.80 4.29
C ALA A 191 29.60 5.37 4.33
N PHE A 192 28.78 4.35 4.03
CA PHE A 192 29.24 2.96 3.99
C PHE A 192 30.27 2.72 2.88
N HIS A 193 30.16 3.42 1.76
CA HIS A 193 31.16 3.39 0.71
C HIS A 193 32.46 4.06 1.15
N LEU A 194 32.41 5.26 1.72
CA LEU A 194 33.59 6.00 2.22
C LEU A 194 34.33 5.25 3.33
N LEU A 195 33.62 4.47 4.14
CA LEU A 195 34.22 3.59 5.15
C LEU A 195 34.88 2.34 4.55
N GLY A 196 34.77 2.14 3.22
CA GLY A 196 35.30 0.97 2.53
C GLY A 196 34.52 -0.33 2.77
N TRP A 197 33.30 -0.24 3.34
CA TRP A 197 32.46 -1.42 3.61
C TRP A 197 31.73 -1.91 2.37
N LEU A 198 31.36 -1.00 1.47
CA LEU A 198 30.61 -1.29 0.25
C LEU A 198 31.29 -0.70 -1.00
N THR A 199 31.16 -1.36 -2.12
CA THR A 199 31.44 -0.75 -3.43
C THR A 199 30.35 0.28 -3.78
N VAL A 200 30.55 1.14 -4.76
CA VAL A 200 29.54 2.10 -5.23
C VAL A 200 28.25 1.35 -5.65
N ALA A 201 28.38 0.25 -6.41
CA ALA A 201 27.23 -0.55 -6.82
C ALA A 201 26.47 -1.13 -5.62
N GLN A 202 27.16 -1.62 -4.60
CA GLN A 202 26.52 -2.15 -3.37
C GLN A 202 25.90 -1.01 -2.53
N ALA A 203 26.53 0.16 -2.46
CA ALA A 203 25.94 1.33 -1.81
C ALA A 203 24.65 1.78 -2.53
N ALA A 204 24.64 1.74 -3.86
CA ALA A 204 23.45 2.04 -4.65
C ALA A 204 22.29 1.05 -4.37
N THR A 205 22.58 -0.24 -4.08
CA THR A 205 21.50 -1.19 -3.68
C THR A 205 20.88 -0.81 -2.35
N VAL A 206 21.68 -0.33 -1.37
CA VAL A 206 21.17 0.15 -0.07
C VAL A 206 20.25 1.34 -0.25
N VAL A 207 20.67 2.35 -1.03
CA VAL A 207 19.91 3.56 -1.29
C VAL A 207 18.62 3.25 -2.05
N ALA A 208 18.73 2.47 -3.16
CA ALA A 208 17.60 2.08 -3.98
C ALA A 208 16.54 1.34 -3.17
N THR A 209 16.95 0.41 -2.30
CA THR A 209 16.05 -0.33 -1.42
C THR A 209 15.24 0.61 -0.55
N THR A 210 15.91 1.55 0.13
CA THR A 210 15.24 2.48 1.05
C THR A 210 14.32 3.44 0.28
N TRP A 211 14.72 3.94 -0.88
CA TRP A 211 13.88 4.82 -1.72
C TRP A 211 12.63 4.10 -2.22
N VAL A 212 12.76 2.85 -2.62
CA VAL A 212 11.62 2.03 -3.05
C VAL A 212 10.64 1.77 -1.91
N LEU A 213 11.12 1.65 -0.67
CA LEU A 213 10.26 1.50 0.52
C LEU A 213 9.59 2.79 0.97
N ILE A 214 10.16 3.95 0.65
CA ILE A 214 9.52 5.26 0.84
C ILE A 214 8.47 5.51 -0.26
N ALA A 215 8.61 4.88 -1.45
CA ALA A 215 7.72 5.10 -2.58
C ALA A 215 6.24 4.81 -2.24
N PRO A 216 5.30 5.62 -2.77
CA PRO A 216 3.89 5.60 -2.36
C PRO A 216 3.10 4.46 -3.04
N LEU A 217 3.59 3.21 -2.97
CA LEU A 217 2.95 2.09 -3.64
C LEU A 217 1.52 1.80 -3.15
N PRO A 218 1.20 1.86 -1.84
CA PRO A 218 -0.17 1.70 -1.38
C PRO A 218 -1.13 2.72 -2.00
N GLN A 219 -0.70 3.99 -2.07
CA GLN A 219 -1.48 5.08 -2.66
C GLN A 219 -1.67 4.87 -4.17
N LEU A 220 -0.65 4.38 -4.89
CA LEU A 220 -0.75 4.10 -6.32
C LEU A 220 -1.74 2.96 -6.60
N ILE A 221 -1.75 1.90 -5.78
CA ILE A 221 -2.72 0.80 -5.89
C ILE A 221 -4.15 1.33 -5.67
N SER A 222 -4.37 2.06 -4.57
CA SER A 222 -5.69 2.62 -4.27
C SER A 222 -6.14 3.64 -5.32
N THR A 223 -5.23 4.49 -5.84
CA THR A 223 -5.49 5.39 -6.96
C THR A 223 -5.96 4.65 -8.20
N ALA A 224 -5.30 3.55 -8.56
CA ALA A 224 -5.66 2.76 -9.73
C ALA A 224 -7.03 2.09 -9.55
N ILE A 225 -7.36 1.61 -8.36
CA ILE A 225 -8.69 1.06 -8.05
C ILE A 225 -9.75 2.15 -8.18
N ASP A 226 -9.55 3.32 -7.55
CA ASP A 226 -10.49 4.45 -7.61
C ASP A 226 -10.71 4.93 -9.06
N LEU A 227 -9.65 4.94 -9.91
CA LEU A 227 -9.77 5.30 -11.34
C LEU A 227 -10.61 4.29 -12.12
N ILE A 228 -10.43 2.98 -11.89
CA ILE A 228 -11.20 1.92 -12.57
C ILE A 228 -12.67 1.97 -12.13
N SER A 229 -12.92 2.35 -10.87
CA SER A 229 -14.27 2.52 -10.31
C SER A 229 -14.92 3.86 -10.68
N ALA A 230 -14.27 4.66 -11.55
CA ALA A 230 -14.72 5.99 -12.00
C ALA A 230 -14.77 7.05 -10.88
N ASP A 231 -14.16 6.82 -9.73
CA ASP A 231 -14.03 7.82 -8.65
C ASP A 231 -12.81 8.74 -8.89
N SER A 232 -12.93 9.57 -9.92
CA SER A 232 -11.83 10.38 -10.44
C SER A 232 -11.33 11.43 -9.43
N LEU A 233 -12.19 11.97 -8.55
CA LEU A 233 -11.78 13.00 -7.59
C LEU A 233 -10.93 12.44 -6.47
N THR A 234 -11.30 11.29 -5.91
CA THR A 234 -10.49 10.61 -4.90
C THR A 234 -9.19 10.07 -5.49
N ALA A 235 -9.26 9.51 -6.70
CA ALA A 235 -8.08 9.08 -7.44
C ALA A 235 -7.09 10.24 -7.65
N LEU A 236 -7.57 11.43 -8.06
CA LEU A 236 -6.74 12.62 -8.22
C LEU A 236 -6.12 13.07 -6.89
N ALA A 237 -6.88 13.09 -5.80
CA ALA A 237 -6.37 13.47 -4.48
C ALA A 237 -5.23 12.54 -4.03
N ARG A 238 -5.38 11.22 -4.21
CA ARG A 238 -4.34 10.22 -3.92
C ARG A 238 -3.12 10.37 -4.86
N ALA A 239 -3.36 10.59 -6.15
CA ALA A 239 -2.29 10.81 -7.13
C ALA A 239 -1.43 12.04 -6.80
N VAL A 240 -2.05 13.15 -6.39
CA VAL A 240 -1.33 14.36 -5.96
C VAL A 240 -0.50 14.08 -4.70
N SER A 241 -1.06 13.33 -3.73
CA SER A 241 -0.30 12.90 -2.55
C SER A 241 0.89 12.01 -2.93
N ALA A 242 0.69 11.03 -3.81
CA ALA A 242 1.76 10.17 -4.31
C ALA A 242 2.83 10.98 -5.06
N ALA A 243 2.44 11.93 -5.90
CA ALA A 243 3.35 12.82 -6.61
C ALA A 243 4.21 13.66 -5.65
N SER A 244 3.65 14.13 -4.53
CA SER A 244 4.42 14.88 -3.52
C SER A 244 5.48 14.02 -2.85
N ILE A 245 5.23 12.73 -2.62
CA ILE A 245 6.23 11.78 -2.09
C ILE A 245 7.34 11.55 -3.13
N ILE A 246 6.98 11.31 -4.39
CA ILE A 246 7.94 11.11 -5.47
C ILE A 246 8.83 12.36 -5.64
N ALA A 247 8.23 13.57 -5.59
CA ALA A 247 8.98 14.82 -5.61
C ALA A 247 9.95 14.94 -4.42
N GLY A 248 9.53 14.54 -3.22
CA GLY A 248 10.39 14.48 -2.03
C GLY A 248 11.58 13.55 -2.22
N ILE A 249 11.37 12.33 -2.76
CA ILE A 249 12.45 11.39 -3.07
C ILE A 249 13.42 12.02 -4.10
N ALA A 250 12.89 12.64 -5.16
CA ALA A 250 13.71 13.29 -6.18
C ALA A 250 14.57 14.43 -5.62
N LEU A 251 13.98 15.30 -4.78
CA LEU A 251 14.73 16.40 -4.12
C LEU A 251 15.82 15.87 -3.19
N GLY A 252 15.52 14.85 -2.37
CA GLY A 252 16.54 14.21 -1.51
C GLY A 252 17.62 13.52 -2.33
N GLY A 253 17.26 12.92 -3.46
CA GLY A 253 18.18 12.32 -4.41
C GLY A 253 19.13 13.32 -5.06
N VAL A 254 18.61 14.45 -5.55
CA VAL A 254 19.44 15.54 -6.12
C VAL A 254 20.42 16.06 -5.08
N LEU A 255 19.98 16.27 -3.84
CA LEU A 255 20.83 16.73 -2.76
C LEU A 255 22.00 15.75 -2.52
N ILE A 256 21.73 14.46 -2.43
CA ILE A 256 22.75 13.44 -2.14
C ILE A 256 23.69 13.20 -3.32
N LEU A 257 23.18 13.19 -4.54
CA LEU A 257 24.01 13.06 -5.74
C LEU A 257 24.96 14.25 -5.90
N SER A 258 24.47 15.48 -5.64
CA SER A 258 25.32 16.68 -5.66
C SER A 258 26.46 16.58 -4.63
N LEU A 259 26.19 15.96 -3.47
CA LEU A 259 27.20 15.71 -2.46
C LEU A 259 28.17 14.59 -2.91
N ALA A 260 27.67 13.52 -3.52
CA ALA A 260 28.48 12.43 -4.03
C ALA A 260 29.48 12.92 -5.10
N TRP A 261 29.05 13.76 -6.02
CA TRP A 261 29.94 14.39 -7.03
C TRP A 261 30.98 15.30 -6.39
N ARG A 262 30.61 16.02 -5.33
CA ARG A 262 31.56 16.90 -4.61
C ARG A 262 32.70 16.12 -3.96
N PHE A 263 32.49 14.84 -3.61
CA PHE A 263 33.48 13.97 -2.97
C PHE A 263 34.06 12.90 -3.90
N ASP A 264 33.88 13.02 -5.23
CA ASP A 264 34.39 12.09 -6.23
C ASP A 264 34.06 10.60 -5.95
N LEU A 265 32.86 10.33 -5.44
CA LEU A 265 32.45 8.96 -5.09
C LEU A 265 32.24 8.02 -6.29
N GLY A 266 32.35 8.55 -7.51
CA GLY A 266 32.07 7.83 -8.79
C GLY A 266 33.26 7.16 -9.45
N VAL A 267 34.48 7.16 -8.84
CA VAL A 267 35.69 6.71 -9.52
C VAL A 267 35.82 5.18 -9.52
N ALA A 268 35.84 4.59 -10.73
CA ALA A 268 36.28 3.23 -11.07
C ALA A 268 35.63 2.07 -10.27
N ALA A 269 34.32 1.85 -10.41
CA ALA A 269 33.68 0.64 -9.92
C ALA A 269 33.04 -0.14 -11.09
N ASP A 270 33.11 -1.46 -11.01
CA ASP A 270 32.36 -2.35 -11.86
C ASP A 270 30.85 -2.21 -11.52
N PRO A 271 29.99 -1.74 -12.45
CA PRO A 271 28.56 -1.56 -12.19
C PRO A 271 27.80 -2.89 -12.14
N THR A 272 28.48 -4.02 -12.32
CA THR A 272 27.82 -5.32 -12.33
C THR A 272 27.37 -5.73 -10.93
N LEU A 273 26.09 -6.08 -10.83
CA LEU A 273 25.51 -6.65 -9.62
C LEU A 273 25.39 -8.18 -9.77
N PRO A 274 25.68 -8.97 -8.73
CA PRO A 274 25.50 -10.40 -8.79
C PRO A 274 24.04 -10.78 -9.02
N VAL A 275 23.82 -11.74 -9.93
CA VAL A 275 22.49 -12.28 -10.20
C VAL A 275 22.18 -13.35 -9.17
N LEU A 276 21.06 -13.20 -8.49
CA LEU A 276 20.62 -14.16 -7.49
C LEU A 276 20.03 -15.41 -8.15
N PRO A 277 20.31 -16.64 -7.63
CA PRO A 277 19.61 -17.84 -8.08
C PRO A 277 18.09 -17.69 -7.90
N ILE A 278 17.29 -18.14 -8.88
CA ILE A 278 15.84 -17.97 -8.93
C ILE A 278 15.17 -18.44 -7.62
N TRP A 279 15.54 -19.62 -7.15
CA TRP A 279 14.96 -20.18 -5.90
C TRP A 279 15.21 -19.30 -4.68
N LEU A 280 16.39 -18.68 -4.61
CA LEU A 280 16.74 -17.78 -3.50
C LEU A 280 15.99 -16.46 -3.61
N GLY A 281 15.80 -15.94 -4.85
CA GLY A 281 14.91 -14.80 -5.13
C GLY A 281 13.49 -15.03 -4.65
N ILE A 282 12.95 -16.25 -4.87
CA ILE A 282 11.61 -16.65 -4.36
C ILE A 282 11.58 -16.69 -2.84
N VAL A 283 12.60 -17.25 -2.19
CA VAL A 283 12.69 -17.29 -0.71
C VAL A 283 12.66 -15.87 -0.15
N PHE A 284 13.48 -14.96 -0.70
CA PHE A 284 13.47 -13.56 -0.23
C PHE A 284 12.18 -12.82 -0.58
N ALA A 285 11.46 -13.17 -1.65
CA ALA A 285 10.14 -12.63 -1.94
C ALA A 285 9.12 -13.03 -0.88
N VAL A 286 9.13 -14.30 -0.44
CA VAL A 286 8.27 -14.81 0.64
C VAL A 286 8.58 -14.11 1.96
N LEU A 287 9.84 -14.04 2.35
CA LEU A 287 10.27 -13.37 3.58
C LEU A 287 9.98 -11.87 3.52
N GLY A 288 10.20 -11.24 2.36
CA GLY A 288 9.89 -9.85 2.11
C GLY A 288 8.39 -9.56 2.25
N ALA A 289 7.52 -10.43 1.74
CA ALA A 289 6.08 -10.29 1.89
C ALA A 289 5.61 -10.38 3.36
N VAL A 290 6.21 -11.29 4.14
CA VAL A 290 5.98 -11.37 5.60
C VAL A 290 6.49 -10.10 6.30
N GLY A 291 7.70 -9.64 5.94
CA GLY A 291 8.25 -8.37 6.44
C GLY A 291 7.33 -7.18 6.13
N ASN A 292 6.78 -7.15 4.91
CA ASN A 292 5.83 -6.11 4.50
C ASN A 292 4.51 -6.16 5.27
N ALA A 293 4.00 -7.36 5.55
CA ALA A 293 2.81 -7.51 6.39
C ALA A 293 3.04 -6.94 7.79
N LEU A 294 4.17 -7.22 8.41
CA LEU A 294 4.54 -6.65 9.71
C LEU A 294 4.74 -5.13 9.63
N PHE A 295 5.40 -4.64 8.58
CA PHE A 295 5.69 -3.21 8.36
C PHE A 295 4.41 -2.37 8.21
N ASN A 296 3.37 -2.92 7.57
CA ASN A 296 2.05 -2.29 7.43
C ASN A 296 1.06 -2.72 8.54
N VAL A 297 1.58 -2.99 9.73
CA VAL A 297 0.77 -3.29 10.94
C VAL A 297 -0.16 -4.50 10.73
N GLY A 298 0.24 -5.46 9.92
CA GLY A 298 -0.54 -6.68 9.67
C GLY A 298 -0.58 -7.57 10.90
N GLY A 299 -1.77 -8.05 11.27
CA GLY A 299 -1.95 -9.00 12.37
C GLY A 299 -1.53 -10.44 12.00
N PRO A 300 -1.55 -11.38 12.98
CA PRO A 300 -1.14 -12.78 12.77
C PRO A 300 -1.90 -13.46 11.62
N ALA A 301 -3.16 -13.09 11.41
CA ALA A 301 -3.99 -13.62 10.33
C ALA A 301 -3.48 -13.29 8.92
N LEU A 302 -2.66 -12.24 8.76
CA LEU A 302 -2.12 -11.82 7.47
C LEU A 302 -0.77 -12.48 7.15
N LEU A 303 0.00 -12.98 8.12
CA LEU A 303 1.38 -13.44 7.91
C LEU A 303 1.48 -14.63 6.93
N VAL A 304 0.66 -15.66 7.13
CA VAL A 304 0.65 -16.83 6.23
C VAL A 304 0.10 -16.46 4.85
N PRO A 305 -1.05 -15.77 4.71
CA PRO A 305 -1.50 -15.25 3.43
C PRO A 305 -0.47 -14.35 2.71
N ALA A 306 0.28 -13.53 3.45
CA ALA A 306 1.37 -12.73 2.89
C ALA A 306 2.49 -13.58 2.29
N ALA A 307 2.93 -14.62 3.02
CA ALA A 307 3.93 -15.56 2.52
C ALA A 307 3.47 -16.26 1.23
N VAL A 308 2.20 -16.71 1.19
CA VAL A 308 1.61 -17.35 0.00
C VAL A 308 1.47 -16.35 -1.16
N ALA A 309 1.05 -15.11 -0.89
CA ALA A 309 0.97 -14.06 -1.90
C ALA A 309 2.36 -13.72 -2.49
N GLY A 310 3.39 -13.62 -1.64
CA GLY A 310 4.77 -13.40 -2.09
C GLY A 310 5.30 -14.57 -2.93
N LEU A 311 5.00 -15.82 -2.53
CA LEU A 311 5.34 -17.01 -3.32
C LEU A 311 4.66 -17.00 -4.69
N LEU A 312 3.35 -16.73 -4.72
CA LEU A 312 2.56 -16.68 -5.94
C LEU A 312 3.11 -15.65 -6.93
N THR A 313 3.29 -14.42 -6.46
CA THR A 313 3.76 -13.34 -7.32
C THR A 313 5.18 -13.55 -7.80
N ALA A 314 6.07 -14.04 -6.94
CA ALA A 314 7.44 -14.38 -7.35
C ALA A 314 7.44 -15.51 -8.37
N ALA A 315 6.69 -16.59 -8.16
CA ALA A 315 6.60 -17.71 -9.09
C ALA A 315 6.06 -17.27 -10.45
N VAL A 316 4.97 -16.50 -10.49
CA VAL A 316 4.39 -15.97 -11.73
C VAL A 316 5.39 -15.06 -12.43
N ASN A 317 5.98 -14.10 -11.72
CA ASN A 317 6.96 -13.17 -12.29
C ASN A 317 8.16 -13.90 -12.89
N GLN A 318 8.76 -14.86 -12.19
CA GLN A 318 9.89 -15.64 -12.68
C GLN A 318 9.50 -16.51 -13.89
N THR A 319 8.30 -17.08 -13.90
CA THR A 319 7.80 -17.84 -15.06
C THR A 319 7.64 -16.91 -16.28
N LEU A 320 7.09 -15.72 -16.11
CA LEU A 320 6.93 -14.75 -17.20
C LEU A 320 8.29 -14.30 -17.77
N ILE A 321 9.29 -14.10 -16.91
CA ILE A 321 10.64 -13.69 -17.36
C ILE A 321 11.36 -14.85 -18.05
N HIS A 322 11.40 -16.04 -17.44
CA HIS A 322 12.27 -17.13 -17.90
C HIS A 322 11.61 -18.08 -18.90
N ALA A 323 10.30 -18.35 -18.78
CA ALA A 323 9.60 -19.25 -19.69
C ALA A 323 8.93 -18.49 -20.84
N ALA A 324 8.33 -17.31 -20.57
CA ALA A 324 7.68 -16.50 -21.59
C ALA A 324 8.62 -15.43 -22.21
N HIS A 325 9.86 -15.30 -21.71
CA HIS A 325 10.86 -14.33 -22.14
C HIS A 325 10.38 -12.87 -22.14
N LEU A 326 9.48 -12.52 -21.22
CA LEU A 326 8.97 -11.17 -21.09
C LEU A 326 9.98 -10.25 -20.38
N PRO A 327 10.15 -9.00 -20.83
CA PRO A 327 10.93 -8.02 -20.10
C PRO A 327 10.39 -7.82 -18.68
N GLY A 328 11.27 -7.67 -17.69
CA GLY A 328 10.87 -7.50 -16.28
C GLY A 328 9.92 -6.32 -16.03
N ALA A 329 9.98 -5.28 -16.87
CA ALA A 329 9.06 -4.14 -16.81
C ALA A 329 7.58 -4.53 -17.08
N TRP A 330 7.33 -5.62 -17.83
CA TRP A 330 5.99 -6.14 -18.13
C TRP A 330 5.62 -7.32 -17.23
N ALA A 331 6.59 -8.16 -16.89
CA ALA A 331 6.35 -9.36 -16.06
C ALA A 331 5.78 -8.99 -14.69
N GLY A 332 6.29 -7.95 -14.03
CA GLY A 332 5.78 -7.46 -12.74
C GLY A 332 4.32 -7.03 -12.78
N PRO A 333 3.92 -6.08 -13.64
CA PRO A 333 2.52 -5.70 -13.80
C PRO A 333 1.58 -6.86 -14.11
N LEU A 334 1.98 -7.81 -14.97
CA LEU A 334 1.16 -8.99 -15.28
C LEU A 334 1.06 -9.94 -14.08
N ALA A 335 2.12 -10.14 -13.30
CA ALA A 335 2.06 -10.90 -12.07
C ALA A 335 1.14 -10.22 -11.02
N ALA A 336 1.10 -8.89 -11.01
CA ALA A 336 0.18 -8.14 -10.15
C ALA A 336 -1.30 -8.34 -10.55
N VAL A 337 -1.61 -8.54 -11.85
CA VAL A 337 -2.98 -8.92 -12.28
C VAL A 337 -3.39 -10.25 -11.64
N VAL A 338 -2.53 -11.26 -11.72
CA VAL A 338 -2.80 -12.58 -11.11
C VAL A 338 -2.99 -12.45 -9.60
N LEU A 339 -2.12 -11.66 -8.94
CA LEU A 339 -2.24 -11.41 -7.52
C LEU A 339 -3.56 -10.73 -7.15
N GLY A 340 -3.95 -9.66 -7.85
CA GLY A 340 -5.20 -8.94 -7.59
C GLY A 340 -6.42 -9.84 -7.76
N PHE A 341 -6.44 -10.69 -8.79
CA PHE A 341 -7.48 -11.67 -9.01
C PHE A 341 -7.57 -12.69 -7.85
N VAL A 342 -6.45 -13.29 -7.46
CA VAL A 342 -6.41 -14.26 -6.36
C VAL A 342 -6.73 -13.60 -5.02
N ALA A 343 -6.16 -12.42 -4.73
CA ALA A 343 -6.45 -11.69 -3.50
C ALA A 343 -7.94 -11.40 -3.34
N SER A 344 -8.62 -11.00 -4.42
CA SER A 344 -10.07 -10.77 -4.42
C SER A 344 -10.85 -12.06 -4.19
N SER A 345 -10.47 -13.16 -4.86
CA SER A 345 -11.17 -14.44 -4.76
C SER A 345 -11.13 -15.04 -3.35
N VAL A 346 -10.04 -14.82 -2.60
CA VAL A 346 -9.86 -15.40 -1.25
C VAL A 346 -10.17 -14.43 -0.12
N SER A 347 -10.33 -13.14 -0.39
CA SER A 347 -10.46 -12.08 0.63
C SER A 347 -11.63 -12.29 1.60
N GLU A 348 -12.75 -12.80 1.11
CA GLU A 348 -13.93 -13.09 1.96
C GLU A 348 -13.73 -14.35 2.79
N ALA A 349 -13.19 -15.41 2.20
CA ALA A 349 -12.91 -16.66 2.92
C ALA A 349 -11.89 -16.46 4.05
N LEU A 350 -10.86 -15.65 3.79
CA LEU A 350 -9.82 -15.32 4.77
C LEU A 350 -10.22 -14.19 5.73
N ARG A 351 -11.31 -13.49 5.46
CA ARG A 351 -11.75 -12.28 6.22
C ARG A 351 -10.70 -11.18 6.23
N LEU A 352 -9.89 -11.10 5.19
CA LEU A 352 -8.85 -10.10 5.03
C LEU A 352 -9.23 -9.06 3.99
N PRO A 353 -8.79 -7.81 4.12
CA PRO A 353 -8.94 -6.81 3.07
C PRO A 353 -8.16 -7.22 1.82
N MET A 354 -8.79 -7.17 0.65
CA MET A 354 -8.18 -7.50 -0.63
C MET A 354 -6.94 -6.63 -0.91
N SER A 355 -7.03 -5.32 -0.64
CA SER A 355 -5.93 -4.38 -0.83
C SER A 355 -4.72 -4.69 0.07
N ALA A 356 -4.93 -5.20 1.29
CA ALA A 356 -3.84 -5.65 2.16
C ALA A 356 -3.12 -6.86 1.56
N LEU A 357 -3.86 -7.86 1.05
CA LEU A 357 -3.28 -9.03 0.38
C LEU A 357 -2.51 -8.64 -0.89
N ALA A 358 -3.06 -7.74 -1.70
CA ALA A 358 -2.41 -7.26 -2.92
C ALA A 358 -1.11 -6.50 -2.58
N LEU A 359 -1.14 -5.59 -1.62
CA LEU A 359 0.04 -4.81 -1.23
C LEU A 359 1.18 -5.71 -0.76
N VAL A 360 0.91 -6.66 0.15
CA VAL A 360 1.99 -7.50 0.73
C VAL A 360 2.62 -8.41 -0.32
N GLY A 361 1.85 -8.91 -1.27
CA GLY A 361 2.35 -9.74 -2.37
C GLY A 361 3.19 -8.94 -3.37
N ILE A 362 2.77 -7.73 -3.75
CA ILE A 362 3.51 -6.88 -4.68
C ILE A 362 4.86 -6.49 -4.09
N THR A 363 4.86 -5.95 -2.87
CA THR A 363 6.05 -5.33 -2.29
C THR A 363 7.15 -6.34 -2.02
N GLY A 364 6.80 -7.58 -1.69
CA GLY A 364 7.80 -8.63 -1.42
C GLY A 364 8.51 -9.17 -2.68
N ALA A 365 7.91 -9.02 -3.87
CA ALA A 365 8.36 -9.75 -5.04
C ALA A 365 8.57 -8.92 -6.32
N LEU A 366 7.95 -7.77 -6.46
CA LEU A 366 7.80 -7.10 -7.76
C LEU A 366 8.32 -5.66 -7.81
N LEU A 367 8.87 -5.14 -6.72
CA LEU A 367 9.33 -3.75 -6.69
C LEU A 367 10.46 -3.46 -7.68
N PRO A 368 10.47 -2.30 -8.35
CA PRO A 368 11.46 -1.94 -9.37
C PRO A 368 12.80 -1.51 -8.78
N GLY A 369 13.25 -2.14 -7.67
CA GLY A 369 14.47 -1.75 -6.96
C GLY A 369 15.73 -1.83 -7.82
N LEU A 370 15.83 -2.86 -8.68
CA LEU A 370 16.96 -2.99 -9.61
C LEU A 370 17.02 -1.82 -10.61
N ILE A 371 15.87 -1.41 -11.13
CA ILE A 371 15.81 -0.28 -12.10
C ILE A 371 16.24 1.03 -11.39
N VAL A 372 15.77 1.26 -10.17
CA VAL A 372 16.19 2.42 -9.36
C VAL A 372 17.69 2.36 -9.07
N CYS A 373 18.21 1.18 -8.71
CA CYS A 373 19.63 0.98 -8.45
C CYS A 373 20.49 1.30 -9.69
N GLN A 374 20.09 0.82 -10.87
CA GLN A 374 20.77 1.12 -12.14
C GLN A 374 20.76 2.62 -12.43
N GLY A 375 19.63 3.29 -12.23
CA GLY A 375 19.52 4.73 -12.38
C GLY A 375 20.45 5.50 -11.43
N LEU A 376 20.58 5.06 -10.18
CA LEU A 376 21.48 5.64 -9.18
C LEU A 376 22.95 5.44 -9.57
N ILE A 377 23.34 4.24 -9.98
CA ILE A 377 24.72 3.94 -10.42
C ILE A 377 25.09 4.88 -11.56
N LEU A 378 24.25 4.98 -12.61
CA LEU A 378 24.52 5.86 -13.75
C LEU A 378 24.59 7.33 -13.32
N ALA A 379 23.72 7.79 -12.43
CA ALA A 379 23.73 9.16 -11.94
C ALA A 379 25.00 9.50 -11.14
N VAL A 380 25.53 8.55 -10.36
CA VAL A 380 26.81 8.73 -9.64
C VAL A 380 27.99 8.86 -10.62
N TYR A 381 27.94 8.18 -11.77
CA TYR A 381 28.96 8.29 -12.83
C TYR A 381 28.72 9.46 -13.81
N GLU A 382 27.87 10.43 -13.44
CA GLU A 382 27.53 11.59 -14.28
C GLU A 382 26.88 11.20 -15.63
N VAL A 383 26.37 9.98 -15.77
CA VAL A 383 25.59 9.53 -16.90
C VAL A 383 24.10 9.72 -16.59
N SER A 384 23.32 10.17 -17.58
CA SER A 384 21.90 10.40 -17.36
C SER A 384 21.17 9.11 -16.95
N GLY A 385 20.80 8.99 -15.69
CA GLY A 385 19.98 7.91 -15.15
C GLY A 385 18.46 8.18 -15.19
N VAL A 386 18.02 9.32 -15.73
CA VAL A 386 16.61 9.78 -15.66
C VAL A 386 15.66 8.77 -16.29
N SER A 387 16.04 8.14 -17.42
CA SER A 387 15.21 7.13 -18.10
C SER A 387 14.87 5.94 -17.19
N TYR A 388 15.80 5.52 -16.33
CA TYR A 388 15.58 4.42 -15.38
C TYR A 388 14.59 4.84 -14.25
N PHE A 389 14.67 6.08 -13.76
CA PHE A 389 13.71 6.57 -12.76
C PHE A 389 12.30 6.70 -13.34
N VAL A 390 12.19 7.17 -14.60
CA VAL A 390 10.90 7.19 -15.31
C VAL A 390 10.36 5.78 -15.52
N GLN A 391 11.21 4.83 -15.91
CA GLN A 391 10.82 3.43 -16.05
C GLN A 391 10.40 2.81 -14.72
N ALA A 392 11.11 3.08 -13.61
CA ALA A 392 10.74 2.63 -12.28
C ALA A 392 9.35 3.16 -11.87
N GLY A 393 9.09 4.46 -12.14
CA GLY A 393 7.79 5.07 -11.93
C GLY A 393 6.69 4.39 -12.74
N ALA A 394 6.94 4.12 -14.03
CA ALA A 394 6.00 3.41 -14.91
C ALA A 394 5.70 1.98 -14.40
N VAL A 395 6.71 1.26 -13.91
CA VAL A 395 6.51 -0.07 -13.29
C VAL A 395 5.66 0.04 -12.02
N CYS A 396 5.91 1.01 -11.14
CA CYS A 396 5.08 1.22 -9.94
C CYS A 396 3.61 1.47 -10.29
N VAL A 397 3.34 2.34 -11.27
CA VAL A 397 1.99 2.57 -11.79
C VAL A 397 1.41 1.29 -12.39
N GLY A 398 2.20 0.58 -13.19
CA GLY A 398 1.81 -0.70 -13.80
C GLY A 398 1.44 -1.77 -12.77
N LEU A 399 2.15 -1.84 -11.63
CA LEU A 399 1.83 -2.75 -10.52
C LEU A 399 0.47 -2.41 -9.90
N GLY A 400 0.20 -1.12 -9.67
CA GLY A 400 -1.10 -0.66 -9.15
C GLY A 400 -2.25 -0.98 -10.11
N VAL A 401 -2.09 -0.60 -11.39
CA VAL A 401 -3.08 -0.88 -12.45
C VAL A 401 -3.27 -2.38 -12.64
N GLY A 402 -2.19 -3.17 -12.63
CA GLY A 402 -2.27 -4.63 -12.72
C GLY A 402 -3.10 -5.23 -11.59
N ALA A 403 -2.81 -4.86 -10.35
CA ALA A 403 -3.59 -5.34 -9.20
C ALA A 403 -5.06 -4.95 -9.31
N ALA A 404 -5.36 -3.70 -9.67
CA ALA A 404 -6.73 -3.21 -9.84
C ALA A 404 -7.46 -3.94 -10.98
N LEU A 405 -6.78 -4.21 -12.11
CA LEU A 405 -7.33 -5.01 -13.20
C LEU A 405 -7.66 -6.44 -12.75
N GLY A 406 -6.79 -7.06 -11.95
CA GLY A 406 -7.06 -8.39 -11.38
C GLY A 406 -8.32 -8.41 -10.52
N VAL A 407 -8.50 -7.40 -9.67
CA VAL A 407 -9.72 -7.18 -8.86
C VAL A 407 -10.95 -7.08 -9.76
N TYR A 408 -10.88 -6.25 -10.78
CA TYR A 408 -11.98 -6.06 -11.74
C TYR A 408 -12.34 -7.37 -12.47
N LEU A 409 -11.34 -8.12 -12.94
CA LEU A 409 -11.56 -9.40 -13.59
C LEU A 409 -12.27 -10.41 -12.67
N TRP A 410 -11.89 -10.45 -11.38
CA TRP A 410 -12.61 -11.27 -10.40
C TRP A 410 -14.06 -10.81 -10.25
N SER A 411 -14.32 -9.51 -10.19
CA SER A 411 -15.69 -8.99 -10.08
C SER A 411 -16.57 -9.39 -11.26
N LEU A 412 -16.01 -9.44 -12.47
CA LEU A 412 -16.70 -9.95 -13.66
C LEU A 412 -17.03 -11.43 -13.51
N VAL A 413 -16.05 -12.27 -13.13
CA VAL A 413 -16.26 -13.71 -12.93
C VAL A 413 -17.35 -13.96 -11.88
N ALA A 414 -17.31 -13.25 -10.75
CA ALA A 414 -18.29 -13.35 -9.68
C ALA A 414 -19.71 -12.98 -10.14
N ARG A 415 -19.85 -11.94 -10.98
CA ARG A 415 -21.15 -11.55 -11.57
C ARG A 415 -21.68 -12.62 -12.51
N PHE A 416 -20.84 -13.18 -13.37
CA PHE A 416 -21.27 -14.27 -14.28
C PHE A 416 -21.64 -15.55 -13.53
N ALA A 417 -20.93 -15.89 -12.45
CA ALA A 417 -21.23 -17.06 -11.63
C ALA A 417 -22.54 -16.92 -10.83
N SER A 418 -22.97 -15.69 -10.52
CA SER A 418 -24.21 -15.39 -9.80
C SER A 418 -25.46 -15.29 -10.71
N VAL A 419 -25.28 -15.26 -12.03
CA VAL A 419 -26.41 -15.27 -12.99
C VAL A 419 -26.97 -16.69 -13.07
N PRO A 420 -28.26 -16.94 -12.68
CA PRO A 420 -28.87 -18.25 -12.87
C PRO A 420 -28.90 -18.57 -14.36
N LEU A 421 -28.34 -19.73 -14.75
CA LEU A 421 -28.48 -20.23 -16.12
C LEU A 421 -29.97 -20.31 -16.47
N PRO A 422 -30.39 -19.77 -17.62
CA PRO A 422 -31.80 -19.94 -18.08
C PRO A 422 -32.09 -21.45 -18.18
N LYS A 423 -33.12 -21.89 -17.43
CA LYS A 423 -33.63 -23.28 -17.48
C LYS A 423 -34.24 -23.59 -18.85
#